data_08791a59735f494c7610c4f71354e332
#
_entry.id   08791a59735f494c7610c4f71354e332
#
_cell.length_a   1.000
_cell.length_b   1.000
_cell.length_c   1.000
_cell.angle_alpha   90.00
_cell.angle_beta   90.00
_cell.angle_gamma   90.00
#
_symmetry.space_group_name_H-M   'P 1'
#
loop_
_entity.id
_entity.type
_entity.pdbx_description
1 polymer ?
#
loop_
_entity_poly.entity_id
_entity_poly.type
_entity_poly.pdbx_seq_one_letter_code
_entity_poly.pdbx_strand_id
1 'polypeptide(L)'
;LFGRKRALVLGGVLVVAYNLLIAFAPNLFVICLAMALNALSNALFSGTSSALTYDSLKQAGREQDYIQVSANEYQITNVTNALGSLTSLLHKFLGFSGFYLLSAAFESISALAITRLEEPIVTETQASRKQHPLRELPAQFAQLIQDSLRVLRSCPSVGRLILSSAVISGSNYLSIMFFQQRLVELGYPTSLLFLPLLFSNLAAMLGTEWGRRIHLHSFRRFYTLCALLCGIGCLCVGAAPALVGILGCMLAEGVLGAWLLHENRLLNDAIPSDQRATLISMDNIAYSLLMIPASPLVGAIGDIFGQAGAGLVLLGLAVALSGLIVQKQN
;
A
#
# COMPACT_ATOMS: atom_id res chain seq x y z
N LEU A 1 19.04 5.39 10.56
CA LEU A 1 19.58 6.47 11.39
C LEU A 1 19.39 6.22 12.89
N PHE A 2 18.18 5.99 13.34
CA PHE A 2 17.85 5.85 14.79
C PHE A 2 17.80 4.40 15.30
N GLY A 3 18.05 3.40 14.47
CA GLY A 3 17.74 2.02 14.75
C GLY A 3 16.33 1.64 14.29
N ARG A 4 16.18 0.38 13.85
CA ARG A 4 14.88 -0.09 13.31
C ARG A 4 13.81 -0.14 14.40
N LYS A 5 14.15 -0.67 15.57
CA LYS A 5 13.25 -0.72 16.73
C LYS A 5 12.77 0.68 17.12
N ARG A 6 13.69 1.67 17.23
CA ARG A 6 13.31 3.06 17.58
C ARG A 6 12.42 3.72 16.52
N ALA A 7 12.69 3.46 15.24
CA ALA A 7 11.84 3.96 14.16
C ALA A 7 10.43 3.41 14.25
N LEU A 8 10.26 2.10 14.51
CA LEU A 8 8.96 1.47 14.68
C LEU A 8 8.22 1.99 15.92
N VAL A 9 8.91 2.16 17.06
CA VAL A 9 8.30 2.74 18.28
C VAL A 9 7.85 4.16 18.03
N LEU A 10 8.67 5.00 17.38
CA LEU A 10 8.30 6.37 17.03
C LEU A 10 7.10 6.38 16.07
N GLY A 11 7.09 5.51 15.06
CA GLY A 11 5.95 5.33 14.17
C GLY A 11 4.67 4.99 14.93
N GLY A 12 4.74 4.04 15.87
CA GLY A 12 3.62 3.68 16.74
C GLY A 12 3.10 4.86 17.57
N VAL A 13 3.98 5.66 18.15
CA VAL A 13 3.57 6.88 18.90
C VAL A 13 2.89 7.89 17.98
N LEU A 14 3.41 8.08 16.77
CA LEU A 14 2.84 9.03 15.80
C LEU A 14 1.45 8.60 15.31
N VAL A 15 1.22 7.30 15.08
CA VAL A 15 -0.11 6.81 14.67
C VAL A 15 -1.12 6.91 15.82
N VAL A 16 -0.72 6.71 17.06
CA VAL A 16 -1.58 6.97 18.22
C VAL A 16 -1.95 8.46 18.29
N ALA A 17 -0.98 9.36 18.15
CA ALA A 17 -1.22 10.80 18.11
C ALA A 17 -2.16 11.20 16.95
N TYR A 18 -1.97 10.62 15.76
CA TYR A 18 -2.88 10.79 14.62
C TYR A 18 -4.32 10.42 14.98
N ASN A 19 -4.54 9.23 15.52
CA ASN A 19 -5.89 8.76 15.88
C ASN A 19 -6.55 9.66 16.92
N LEU A 20 -5.82 10.09 17.95
CA LEU A 20 -6.34 11.01 18.97
C LEU A 20 -6.69 12.38 18.37
N LEU A 21 -5.82 12.94 17.52
CA LEU A 21 -6.09 14.22 16.87
C LEU A 21 -7.33 14.15 15.97
N ILE A 22 -7.50 13.09 15.19
CA ILE A 22 -8.69 12.93 14.34
C ILE A 22 -9.96 12.73 15.18
N ALA A 23 -9.90 11.95 16.27
CA ALA A 23 -11.06 11.72 17.15
C ALA A 23 -11.66 13.01 17.69
N PHE A 24 -10.82 14.03 17.95
CA PHE A 24 -11.19 15.31 18.55
C PHE A 24 -10.93 16.51 17.62
N ALA A 25 -10.78 16.30 16.30
CA ALA A 25 -10.42 17.36 15.37
C ALA A 25 -11.50 18.46 15.30
N PRO A 26 -11.24 19.71 15.73
CA PRO A 26 -12.20 20.79 15.70
C PRO A 26 -12.26 21.49 14.33
N ASN A 27 -11.25 21.32 13.49
CA ASN A 27 -11.14 22.03 12.21
C ASN A 27 -10.21 21.31 11.23
N LEU A 28 -10.20 21.77 9.98
CA LEU A 28 -9.41 21.22 8.88
C LEU A 28 -7.89 21.26 9.16
N PHE A 29 -7.40 22.29 9.85
CA PHE A 29 -5.96 22.39 10.15
C PHE A 29 -5.48 21.24 11.02
N VAL A 30 -6.25 20.87 12.06
CA VAL A 30 -5.93 19.74 12.94
C VAL A 30 -6.01 18.42 12.16
N ILE A 31 -6.95 18.28 11.23
CA ILE A 31 -7.03 17.12 10.33
C ILE A 31 -5.78 17.03 9.46
N CYS A 32 -5.35 18.13 8.85
CA CYS A 32 -4.12 18.16 8.04
C CYS A 32 -2.88 17.80 8.86
N LEU A 33 -2.77 18.33 10.08
CA LEU A 33 -1.68 17.99 11.00
C LEU A 33 -1.69 16.49 11.35
N ALA A 34 -2.85 15.96 11.68
CA ALA A 34 -3.01 14.53 11.95
C ALA A 34 -2.60 13.67 10.76
N MET A 35 -3.04 14.02 9.54
CA MET A 35 -2.64 13.33 8.31
C MET A 35 -1.13 13.38 8.06
N ALA A 36 -0.47 14.51 8.39
CA ALA A 36 0.99 14.63 8.31
C ALA A 36 1.70 13.68 9.28
N LEU A 37 1.18 13.54 10.52
CA LEU A 37 1.71 12.55 11.49
C LEU A 37 1.51 11.12 11.01
N ASN A 38 0.35 10.81 10.43
CA ASN A 38 0.09 9.49 9.85
C ASN A 38 1.04 9.19 8.67
N ALA A 39 1.27 10.15 7.80
CA ALA A 39 2.22 10.00 6.69
C ALA A 39 3.64 9.73 7.20
N LEU A 40 4.08 10.46 8.23
CA LEU A 40 5.39 10.24 8.87
C LEU A 40 5.47 8.87 9.55
N SER A 41 4.41 8.45 10.24
CA SER A 41 4.31 7.10 10.82
C SER A 41 4.47 6.03 9.74
N ASN A 42 3.70 6.11 8.66
CA ASN A 42 3.78 5.16 7.54
C ASN A 42 5.18 5.13 6.90
N ALA A 43 5.85 6.28 6.76
CA ALA A 43 7.22 6.34 6.27
C ALA A 43 8.22 5.63 7.19
N LEU A 44 8.02 5.70 8.51
CA LEU A 44 8.85 5.00 9.50
C LEU A 44 8.60 3.49 9.51
N PHE A 45 7.37 3.04 9.32
CA PHE A 45 7.01 1.62 9.22
C PHE A 45 7.46 1.01 7.89
N SER A 46 7.31 1.76 6.79
CA SER A 46 7.64 1.30 5.44
C SER A 46 9.13 0.91 5.34
N GLY A 47 9.39 -0.28 4.84
CA GLY A 47 10.74 -0.82 4.71
C GLY A 47 11.41 -1.22 6.03
N THR A 48 11.09 -0.57 7.16
CA THR A 48 11.69 -0.88 8.47
C THR A 48 11.19 -2.23 8.98
N SER A 49 9.89 -2.51 8.87
CA SER A 49 9.29 -3.77 9.29
C SER A 49 9.87 -4.94 8.48
N SER A 50 9.81 -4.87 7.16
CA SER A 50 10.33 -5.92 6.28
C SER A 50 11.83 -6.16 6.48
N ALA A 51 12.61 -5.08 6.68
CA ALA A 51 14.02 -5.20 6.94
C ALA A 51 14.31 -5.82 8.33
N LEU A 52 13.48 -5.54 9.33
CA LEU A 52 13.60 -6.16 10.67
C LEU A 52 13.31 -7.66 10.58
N THR A 53 12.23 -8.06 9.89
CA THR A 53 11.86 -9.47 9.66
C THR A 53 12.99 -10.21 8.94
N TYR A 54 13.54 -9.64 7.86
CA TYR A 54 14.66 -10.23 7.12
C TYR A 54 15.90 -10.43 7.98
N ASP A 55 16.33 -9.39 8.72
CA ASP A 55 17.52 -9.47 9.56
C ASP A 55 17.33 -10.44 10.74
N SER A 56 16.14 -10.52 11.30
CA SER A 56 15.83 -11.49 12.36
C SER A 56 15.95 -12.94 11.86
N LEU A 57 15.43 -13.21 10.64
CA LEU A 57 15.57 -14.51 10.00
C LEU A 57 17.03 -14.83 9.65
N LYS A 58 17.79 -13.83 9.20
CA LYS A 58 19.20 -13.96 8.91
C LYS A 58 20.01 -14.28 10.16
N GLN A 59 19.75 -13.60 11.28
CA GLN A 59 20.39 -13.90 12.56
C GLN A 59 20.07 -15.32 13.04
N ALA A 60 18.86 -15.83 12.73
CA ALA A 60 18.45 -17.19 13.05
C ALA A 60 18.94 -18.25 12.03
N GLY A 61 19.66 -17.88 10.97
CA GLY A 61 20.10 -18.80 9.89
C GLY A 61 18.94 -19.31 9.01
N ARG A 62 17.82 -18.59 8.94
CA ARG A 62 16.57 -18.95 8.25
C ARG A 62 16.19 -17.98 7.15
N GLU A 63 17.14 -17.43 6.44
CA GLU A 63 16.89 -16.45 5.35
C GLU A 63 15.97 -16.99 4.25
N GLN A 64 16.05 -18.29 3.97
CA GLN A 64 15.23 -18.98 2.98
C GLN A 64 13.72 -18.94 3.30
N ASP A 65 13.36 -18.75 4.56
CA ASP A 65 11.96 -18.70 5.00
C ASP A 65 11.34 -17.31 4.81
N TYR A 66 12.11 -16.29 4.41
CA TYR A 66 11.65 -14.91 4.30
C TYR A 66 10.40 -14.75 3.41
N ILE A 67 10.37 -15.43 2.26
CA ILE A 67 9.22 -15.36 1.33
C ILE A 67 7.96 -15.93 1.99
N GLN A 68 8.11 -17.05 2.71
CA GLN A 68 6.98 -17.68 3.41
C GLN A 68 6.47 -16.81 4.57
N VAL A 69 7.38 -16.23 5.34
CA VAL A 69 7.05 -15.33 6.45
C VAL A 69 6.34 -14.08 5.94
N SER A 70 6.88 -13.44 4.88
CA SER A 70 6.25 -12.26 4.26
C SER A 70 4.87 -12.58 3.69
N ALA A 71 4.69 -13.76 3.07
CA ALA A 71 3.38 -14.20 2.60
C ALA A 71 2.39 -14.39 3.75
N ASN A 72 2.84 -14.93 4.88
CA ASN A 72 2.01 -15.10 6.07
C ASN A 72 1.64 -13.73 6.69
N GLU A 73 2.59 -12.77 6.77
CA GLU A 73 2.33 -11.40 7.21
C GLU A 73 1.24 -10.74 6.34
N TYR A 74 1.33 -10.89 5.03
CA TYR A 74 0.31 -10.37 4.10
C TYR A 74 -1.06 -11.02 4.31
N GLN A 75 -1.12 -12.34 4.50
CA GLN A 75 -2.38 -13.05 4.79
C GLN A 75 -2.99 -12.60 6.13
N ILE A 76 -2.18 -12.44 7.18
CA ILE A 76 -2.64 -11.93 8.48
C ILE A 76 -3.22 -10.52 8.31
N THR A 77 -2.55 -9.66 7.55
CA THR A 77 -3.02 -8.30 7.26
C THR A 77 -4.39 -8.33 6.56
N ASN A 78 -4.57 -9.17 5.54
CA ASN A 78 -5.84 -9.31 4.84
C ASN A 78 -6.97 -9.83 5.74
N VAL A 79 -6.68 -10.83 6.57
CA VAL A 79 -7.66 -11.33 7.56
C VAL A 79 -8.02 -10.23 8.55
N THR A 80 -7.03 -9.49 9.06
CA THR A 80 -7.26 -8.38 10.01
C THR A 80 -8.09 -7.27 9.36
N ASN A 81 -7.82 -6.91 8.10
CA ASN A 81 -8.62 -5.94 7.35
C ASN A 81 -10.06 -6.43 7.12
N ALA A 82 -10.24 -7.71 6.80
CA ALA A 82 -11.55 -8.32 6.65
C ALA A 82 -12.35 -8.29 7.96
N LEU A 83 -11.72 -8.64 9.09
CA LEU A 83 -12.33 -8.52 10.42
C LEU A 83 -12.57 -7.05 10.79
N GLY A 84 -11.63 -6.17 10.45
CA GLY A 84 -11.76 -4.71 10.65
C GLY A 84 -12.97 -4.14 9.93
N SER A 85 -13.32 -4.63 8.74
CA SER A 85 -14.51 -4.18 8.02
C SER A 85 -15.81 -4.43 8.80
N LEU A 86 -15.86 -5.50 9.61
CA LEU A 86 -17.01 -5.81 10.45
C LEU A 86 -17.25 -4.79 11.57
N THR A 87 -16.20 -4.04 11.96
CA THR A 87 -16.34 -3.01 13.00
C THR A 87 -17.32 -1.90 12.61
N SER A 88 -17.57 -1.71 11.31
CA SER A 88 -18.59 -0.75 10.82
C SER A 88 -19.99 -1.03 11.38
N LEU A 89 -20.29 -2.28 11.77
CA LEU A 89 -21.53 -2.64 12.45
C LEU A 89 -21.68 -1.92 13.81
N LEU A 90 -20.57 -1.56 14.42
CA LEU A 90 -20.53 -0.86 15.70
C LEU A 90 -20.69 0.66 15.54
N HIS A 91 -20.83 1.17 14.30
CA HIS A 91 -20.90 2.62 14.02
C HIS A 91 -22.01 3.32 14.81
N LYS A 92 -23.18 2.68 14.96
CA LYS A 92 -24.30 3.24 15.73
C LYS A 92 -23.98 3.43 17.21
N PHE A 93 -23.05 2.66 17.78
CA PHE A 93 -22.68 2.69 19.20
C PHE A 93 -21.44 3.58 19.44
N LEU A 94 -20.46 3.52 18.58
CA LEU A 94 -19.18 4.18 18.78
C LEU A 94 -19.11 5.56 18.12
N GLY A 95 -19.89 5.78 17.06
CA GLY A 95 -19.74 6.95 16.21
C GLY A 95 -18.34 7.04 15.57
N PHE A 96 -18.10 8.13 14.86
CA PHE A 96 -16.84 8.35 14.15
C PHE A 96 -15.64 8.48 15.11
N SER A 97 -15.76 9.32 16.15
CA SER A 97 -14.69 9.54 17.15
C SER A 97 -14.38 8.25 17.93
N GLY A 98 -15.39 7.46 18.25
CA GLY A 98 -15.21 6.20 18.98
C GLY A 98 -14.34 5.19 18.24
N PHE A 99 -14.43 5.13 16.91
CA PHE A 99 -13.54 4.27 16.11
C PHE A 99 -12.08 4.71 16.19
N TYR A 100 -11.80 6.01 16.12
CA TYR A 100 -10.43 6.51 16.23
C TYR A 100 -9.87 6.29 17.65
N LEU A 101 -10.70 6.41 18.69
CA LEU A 101 -10.26 6.09 20.06
C LEU A 101 -9.97 4.60 20.24
N LEU A 102 -10.81 3.73 19.65
CA LEU A 102 -10.57 2.29 19.65
C LEU A 102 -9.27 1.95 18.90
N SER A 103 -9.05 2.56 17.73
CA SER A 103 -7.80 2.42 16.97
C SER A 103 -6.60 2.89 17.79
N ALA A 104 -6.69 4.05 18.47
CA ALA A 104 -5.63 4.56 19.33
C ALA A 104 -5.27 3.57 20.45
N ALA A 105 -6.28 2.88 21.02
CA ALA A 105 -6.05 1.88 22.06
C ALA A 105 -5.29 0.66 21.51
N PHE A 106 -5.71 0.10 20.37
CA PHE A 106 -5.01 -1.02 19.74
C PHE A 106 -3.60 -0.66 19.29
N GLU A 107 -3.41 0.52 18.70
CA GLU A 107 -2.10 1.01 18.28
C GLU A 107 -1.16 1.24 19.48
N SER A 108 -1.72 1.68 20.62
CA SER A 108 -0.94 1.79 21.87
C SER A 108 -0.43 0.44 22.35
N ILE A 109 -1.27 -0.60 22.29
CA ILE A 109 -0.88 -1.97 22.63
C ILE A 109 0.21 -2.46 21.66
N SER A 110 0.03 -2.21 20.36
CA SER A 110 1.01 -2.54 19.32
C SER A 110 2.35 -1.84 19.57
N ALA A 111 2.35 -0.53 19.84
CA ALA A 111 3.54 0.25 20.16
C ALA A 111 4.27 -0.29 21.39
N LEU A 112 3.53 -0.69 22.45
CA LEU A 112 4.09 -1.33 23.62
C LEU A 112 4.71 -2.69 23.29
N ALA A 113 4.08 -3.50 22.45
CA ALA A 113 4.62 -4.78 22.01
C ALA A 113 5.94 -4.59 21.22
N ILE A 114 6.02 -3.59 20.35
CA ILE A 114 7.23 -3.25 19.60
C ILE A 114 8.40 -2.88 20.53
N THR A 115 8.15 -2.30 21.71
CA THR A 115 9.22 -1.98 22.67
C THR A 115 9.91 -3.24 23.22
N ARG A 116 9.26 -4.40 23.16
CA ARG A 116 9.83 -5.69 23.62
C ARG A 116 10.63 -6.42 22.55
N LEU A 117 10.57 -5.96 21.29
CA LEU A 117 11.38 -6.55 20.21
C LEU A 117 12.87 -6.30 20.49
N GLU A 118 13.70 -7.28 20.17
CA GLU A 118 15.15 -7.12 20.13
C GLU A 118 15.58 -6.70 18.72
N GLU A 119 16.52 -5.75 18.63
CA GLU A 119 17.04 -5.31 17.34
C GLU A 119 18.17 -6.26 16.90
N PRO A 120 18.03 -7.03 15.81
CA PRO A 120 19.07 -7.93 15.34
C PRO A 120 20.28 -7.13 14.84
N ILE A 121 21.49 -7.57 15.22
CA ILE A 121 22.76 -7.01 14.77
C ILE A 121 23.35 -7.96 13.74
N VAL A 122 23.20 -7.64 12.45
CA VAL A 122 23.62 -8.52 11.34
C VAL A 122 24.84 -7.99 10.59
N THR A 123 25.17 -6.69 10.72
CA THR A 123 26.29 -6.06 10.03
C THR A 123 27.18 -5.27 10.98
N GLU A 124 28.48 -5.21 10.67
CA GLU A 124 29.45 -4.39 11.44
C GLU A 124 29.07 -2.90 11.47
N THR A 125 28.44 -2.40 10.39
CA THR A 125 27.87 -1.04 10.33
C THR A 125 26.70 -0.83 11.28
N GLN A 126 25.94 -1.86 11.61
CA GLN A 126 24.91 -1.79 12.64
C GLN A 126 25.53 -1.84 14.06
N ALA A 127 26.61 -2.61 14.25
CA ALA A 127 27.33 -2.69 15.51
C ALA A 127 28.10 -1.41 15.83
N SER A 128 28.62 -0.74 14.81
CA SER A 128 29.43 0.51 14.92
C SER A 128 28.63 1.79 14.79
N ARG A 129 27.29 1.74 14.92
CA ARG A 129 26.41 2.91 14.77
C ARG A 129 26.85 4.09 15.65
N LYS A 130 27.68 4.97 15.08
CA LYS A 130 27.83 6.33 15.60
C LYS A 130 26.53 7.06 15.35
N GLN A 131 26.03 7.76 16.38
CA GLN A 131 24.85 8.63 16.26
C GLN A 131 25.18 9.70 15.22
N HIS A 132 24.68 9.53 13.98
CA HIS A 132 24.81 10.58 12.97
C HIS A 132 23.94 11.78 13.38
N PRO A 133 24.49 12.98 13.41
CA PRO A 133 23.73 14.16 13.79
C PRO A 133 22.61 14.42 12.77
N LEU A 134 21.44 14.86 13.26
CA LEU A 134 20.26 15.21 12.44
C LEU A 134 20.60 16.15 11.28
N ARG A 135 21.71 16.87 11.38
CA ARG A 135 22.22 17.82 10.36
C ARG A 135 22.62 17.13 9.04
N GLU A 136 22.93 15.85 9.05
CA GLU A 136 23.31 15.09 7.85
C GLU A 136 22.10 14.48 7.10
N LEU A 137 20.91 14.50 7.70
CA LEU A 137 19.70 13.93 7.11
C LEU A 137 19.38 14.46 5.70
N PRO A 138 19.42 15.78 5.42
CA PRO A 138 19.12 16.28 4.07
C PRO A 138 20.11 15.80 3.02
N ALA A 139 21.41 15.74 3.37
CA ALA A 139 22.45 15.27 2.46
C ALA A 139 22.30 13.77 2.16
N GLN A 140 22.02 12.96 3.19
CA GLN A 140 21.77 11.51 3.03
C GLN A 140 20.51 11.24 2.20
N PHE A 141 19.45 12.05 2.39
CA PHE A 141 18.23 11.95 1.58
C PHE A 141 18.49 12.32 0.12
N ALA A 142 19.22 13.41 -0.13
CA ALA A 142 19.60 13.80 -1.49
C ALA A 142 20.49 12.73 -2.18
N GLN A 143 21.41 12.12 -1.44
CA GLN A 143 22.24 11.03 -1.93
C GLN A 143 21.39 9.79 -2.25
N LEU A 144 20.44 9.42 -1.38
CA LEU A 144 19.51 8.32 -1.62
C LEU A 144 18.72 8.52 -2.92
N ILE A 145 18.19 9.73 -3.15
CA ILE A 145 17.48 10.07 -4.40
C ILE A 145 18.43 9.94 -5.61
N GLN A 146 19.64 10.45 -5.53
CA GLN A 146 20.60 10.37 -6.62
C GLN A 146 20.98 8.92 -6.96
N ASP A 147 21.26 8.11 -5.96
CA ASP A 147 21.57 6.69 -6.13
C ASP A 147 20.39 5.94 -6.71
N SER A 148 19.19 6.26 -6.24
CA SER A 148 17.92 5.73 -6.76
C SER A 148 17.75 6.05 -8.26
N LEU A 149 17.93 7.31 -8.65
CA LEU A 149 17.85 7.74 -10.06
C LEU A 149 18.93 7.09 -10.92
N ARG A 150 20.13 6.87 -10.37
CA ARG A 150 21.21 6.17 -11.06
C ARG A 150 20.82 4.71 -11.35
N VAL A 151 20.26 4.00 -10.38
CA VAL A 151 19.79 2.62 -10.56
C VAL A 151 18.69 2.55 -11.63
N LEU A 152 17.71 3.46 -11.60
CA LEU A 152 16.64 3.49 -12.62
C LEU A 152 17.20 3.71 -14.03
N ARG A 153 18.23 4.54 -14.16
CA ARG A 153 18.87 4.80 -15.46
C ARG A 153 19.71 3.62 -15.94
N SER A 154 20.38 2.91 -15.02
CA SER A 154 21.23 1.75 -15.35
C SER A 154 20.41 0.47 -15.61
N CYS A 155 19.22 0.34 -15.01
CA CYS A 155 18.35 -0.83 -15.11
C CYS A 155 16.94 -0.47 -15.57
N PRO A 156 16.71 -0.19 -16.88
CA PRO A 156 15.38 0.22 -17.38
C PRO A 156 14.26 -0.80 -17.12
N SER A 157 14.61 -2.09 -16.97
CA SER A 157 13.64 -3.15 -16.65
C SER A 157 13.05 -2.98 -15.25
N VAL A 158 13.88 -2.57 -14.27
CA VAL A 158 13.44 -2.28 -12.89
C VAL A 158 12.57 -1.04 -12.87
N GLY A 159 12.94 0.02 -13.60
CA GLY A 159 12.12 1.22 -13.72
C GLY A 159 10.74 0.95 -14.30
N ARG A 160 10.65 0.09 -15.32
CA ARG A 160 9.35 -0.34 -15.89
C ARG A 160 8.53 -1.16 -14.89
N LEU A 161 9.16 -2.04 -14.13
CA LEU A 161 8.47 -2.83 -13.11
C LEU A 161 7.87 -1.93 -12.02
N ILE A 162 8.66 -1.01 -11.47
CA ILE A 162 8.24 -0.02 -10.46
C ILE A 162 7.08 0.86 -10.99
N LEU A 163 7.20 1.38 -12.21
CA LEU A 163 6.13 2.19 -12.80
C LEU A 163 4.85 1.37 -13.02
N SER A 164 4.99 0.13 -13.48
CA SER A 164 3.85 -0.78 -13.67
C SER A 164 3.16 -1.08 -12.33
N SER A 165 3.94 -1.25 -11.28
CA SER A 165 3.43 -1.46 -9.92
C SER A 165 2.69 -0.23 -9.40
N ALA A 166 3.27 0.95 -9.55
CA ALA A 166 2.61 2.20 -9.16
C ALA A 166 1.25 2.38 -9.87
N VAL A 167 1.15 2.00 -11.17
CA VAL A 167 -0.11 2.07 -11.92
C VAL A 167 -1.14 1.08 -11.39
N ILE A 168 -0.78 -0.20 -11.21
CA ILE A 168 -1.72 -1.22 -10.72
C ILE A 168 -2.16 -0.91 -9.28
N SER A 169 -1.21 -0.67 -8.37
CA SER A 169 -1.49 -0.39 -6.96
C SER A 169 -2.23 0.94 -6.78
N GLY A 170 -1.86 1.98 -7.52
CA GLY A 170 -2.51 3.27 -7.47
C GLY A 170 -3.95 3.23 -7.99
N SER A 171 -4.20 2.55 -9.12
CA SER A 171 -5.55 2.40 -9.66
C SER A 171 -6.46 1.60 -8.73
N ASN A 172 -5.93 0.55 -8.12
CA ASN A 172 -6.66 -0.25 -7.13
C ASN A 172 -7.02 0.59 -5.90
N TYR A 173 -6.05 1.31 -5.33
CA TYR A 173 -6.29 2.18 -4.16
C TYR A 173 -7.35 3.24 -4.44
N LEU A 174 -7.28 3.93 -5.59
CA LEU A 174 -8.28 4.91 -5.98
C LEU A 174 -9.65 4.27 -6.21
N SER A 175 -9.68 3.06 -6.79
CA SER A 175 -10.91 2.31 -6.96
C SER A 175 -11.61 2.05 -5.63
N ILE A 176 -10.90 1.57 -4.61
CA ILE A 176 -11.47 1.32 -3.27
C ILE A 176 -11.88 2.62 -2.58
N MET A 177 -11.05 3.65 -2.67
CA MET A 177 -11.31 4.95 -2.01
C MET A 177 -12.62 5.56 -2.51
N PHE A 178 -12.83 5.62 -3.84
CA PHE A 178 -14.04 6.20 -4.42
C PHE A 178 -15.21 5.23 -4.51
N PHE A 179 -14.96 3.93 -4.37
CA PHE A 179 -16.01 2.90 -4.44
C PHE A 179 -17.07 3.06 -3.35
N GLN A 180 -16.64 3.33 -2.12
CA GLN A 180 -17.58 3.50 -1.00
C GLN A 180 -18.49 4.70 -1.24
N GLN A 181 -17.94 5.84 -1.70
CA GLN A 181 -18.73 7.01 -2.07
C GLN A 181 -19.71 6.66 -3.21
N ARG A 182 -19.23 5.98 -4.24
CA ARG A 182 -20.04 5.57 -5.38
C ARG A 182 -21.20 4.65 -4.97
N LEU A 183 -20.98 3.70 -4.06
CA LEU A 183 -22.03 2.85 -3.55
C LEU A 183 -23.13 3.65 -2.83
N VAL A 184 -22.75 4.65 -2.03
CA VAL A 184 -23.72 5.54 -1.35
C VAL A 184 -24.51 6.35 -2.39
N GLU A 185 -23.88 6.90 -3.42
CA GLU A 185 -24.56 7.59 -4.54
C GLU A 185 -25.56 6.70 -5.27
N LEU A 186 -25.27 5.39 -5.38
CA LEU A 186 -26.17 4.39 -5.97
C LEU A 186 -27.28 3.91 -5.03
N GLY A 187 -27.39 4.50 -3.82
CA GLY A 187 -28.40 4.14 -2.83
C GLY A 187 -28.09 2.85 -2.05
N TYR A 188 -26.84 2.37 -2.07
CA TYR A 188 -26.45 1.21 -1.28
C TYR A 188 -26.50 1.54 0.22
N PRO A 189 -27.08 0.67 1.07
CA PRO A 189 -27.21 0.96 2.49
C PRO A 189 -25.86 1.13 3.17
N THR A 190 -25.65 2.25 3.85
CA THR A 190 -24.39 2.55 4.57
C THR A 190 -24.05 1.51 5.64
N SER A 191 -25.08 0.91 6.27
CA SER A 191 -24.93 -0.17 7.25
C SER A 191 -24.35 -1.46 6.66
N LEU A 192 -24.41 -1.64 5.34
CA LEU A 192 -23.94 -2.84 4.64
C LEU A 192 -22.62 -2.60 3.87
N LEU A 193 -22.01 -1.39 3.96
CA LEU A 193 -20.75 -1.08 3.26
C LEU A 193 -19.59 -2.00 3.66
N PHE A 194 -19.67 -2.63 4.82
CA PHE A 194 -18.67 -3.61 5.24
C PHE A 194 -18.64 -4.86 4.36
N LEU A 195 -19.77 -5.28 3.77
CA LEU A 195 -19.85 -6.48 2.94
C LEU A 195 -18.99 -6.38 1.66
N PRO A 196 -19.10 -5.32 0.84
CA PRO A 196 -18.21 -5.14 -0.30
C PRO A 196 -16.74 -5.13 0.08
N LEU A 197 -16.36 -4.47 1.19
CA LEU A 197 -14.99 -4.43 1.67
C LEU A 197 -14.50 -5.81 2.13
N LEU A 198 -15.34 -6.56 2.84
CA LEU A 198 -15.04 -7.93 3.24
C LEU A 198 -14.78 -8.82 2.03
N PHE A 199 -15.69 -8.80 1.04
CA PHE A 199 -15.54 -9.60 -0.18
C PHE A 199 -14.33 -9.19 -1.00
N SER A 200 -13.99 -7.89 -1.04
CA SER A 200 -12.77 -7.39 -1.71
C SER A 200 -11.50 -7.94 -1.05
N ASN A 201 -11.41 -7.96 0.28
CA ASN A 201 -10.29 -8.57 0.99
C ASN A 201 -10.19 -10.09 0.74
N LEU A 202 -11.32 -10.80 0.71
CA LEU A 202 -11.35 -12.22 0.35
C LEU A 202 -10.90 -12.44 -1.09
N ALA A 203 -11.29 -11.58 -2.02
CA ALA A 203 -10.85 -11.64 -3.41
C ALA A 203 -9.33 -11.40 -3.54
N ALA A 204 -8.74 -10.48 -2.76
CA ALA A 204 -7.30 -10.28 -2.70
C ALA A 204 -6.56 -11.55 -2.22
N MET A 205 -7.10 -12.23 -1.20
CA MET A 205 -6.53 -13.51 -0.73
C MET A 205 -6.58 -14.60 -1.80
N LEU A 206 -7.73 -14.74 -2.48
CA LEU A 206 -7.91 -15.69 -3.59
C LEU A 206 -6.98 -15.35 -4.76
N GLY A 207 -6.82 -14.06 -5.07
CA GLY A 207 -5.91 -13.58 -6.10
C GLY A 207 -4.45 -13.93 -5.81
N THR A 208 -4.02 -13.77 -4.56
CA THR A 208 -2.67 -14.18 -4.11
C THR A 208 -2.46 -15.68 -4.27
N GLU A 209 -3.45 -16.49 -3.86
CA GLU A 209 -3.36 -17.95 -4.01
C GLU A 209 -3.37 -18.38 -5.48
N TRP A 210 -4.17 -17.73 -6.31
CA TRP A 210 -4.17 -17.95 -7.75
C TRP A 210 -2.82 -17.54 -8.38
N GLY A 211 -2.26 -16.38 -7.94
CA GLY A 211 -0.94 -15.92 -8.36
C GLY A 211 0.18 -16.90 -8.10
N ARG A 212 0.12 -17.67 -7.00
CA ARG A 212 1.10 -18.76 -6.72
C ARG A 212 1.13 -19.86 -7.79
N ARG A 213 0.00 -20.09 -8.46
CA ARG A 213 -0.14 -21.14 -9.49
C ARG A 213 0.23 -20.65 -10.89
N ILE A 214 0.36 -19.33 -11.08
CA ILE A 214 0.73 -18.76 -12.37
C ILE A 214 2.24 -18.87 -12.58
N HIS A 215 2.65 -19.49 -13.69
CA HIS A 215 4.01 -19.46 -14.15
C HIS A 215 4.21 -18.29 -15.10
N LEU A 216 5.03 -17.32 -14.71
CA LEU A 216 5.31 -16.15 -15.55
C LEU A 216 6.20 -16.53 -16.73
N HIS A 217 5.62 -16.55 -17.92
CA HIS A 217 6.37 -16.72 -19.17
C HIS A 217 6.87 -15.38 -19.74
N SER A 218 6.17 -14.28 -19.45
CA SER A 218 6.51 -12.93 -19.93
C SER A 218 5.92 -11.88 -19.02
N PHE A 219 6.80 -11.00 -18.50
CA PHE A 219 6.39 -9.83 -17.72
C PHE A 219 5.36 -8.95 -18.45
N ARG A 220 5.60 -8.66 -19.73
CA ARG A 220 4.72 -7.81 -20.54
C ARG A 220 3.30 -8.35 -20.61
N ARG A 221 3.15 -9.65 -20.94
CA ARG A 221 1.83 -10.29 -21.01
C ARG A 221 1.11 -10.26 -19.67
N PHE A 222 1.84 -10.52 -18.60
CA PHE A 222 1.29 -10.50 -17.24
C PHE A 222 0.83 -9.09 -16.87
N TYR A 223 1.67 -8.06 -17.08
CA TYR A 223 1.29 -6.67 -16.83
C TYR A 223 0.06 -6.27 -17.66
N THR A 224 0.05 -6.57 -18.97
CA THR A 224 -1.09 -6.25 -19.83
C THR A 224 -2.37 -6.89 -19.32
N LEU A 225 -2.33 -8.17 -18.94
CA LEU A 225 -3.49 -8.85 -18.37
C LEU A 225 -3.95 -8.17 -17.07
N CYS A 226 -3.05 -7.92 -16.14
CA CYS A 226 -3.37 -7.24 -14.87
C CYS A 226 -3.94 -5.83 -15.12
N ALA A 227 -3.33 -5.04 -16.00
CA ALA A 227 -3.79 -3.69 -16.31
C ALA A 227 -5.18 -3.70 -16.98
N LEU A 228 -5.45 -4.63 -17.89
CA LEU A 228 -6.78 -4.79 -18.49
C LEU A 228 -7.82 -5.18 -17.45
N LEU A 229 -7.53 -6.16 -16.60
CA LEU A 229 -8.47 -6.62 -15.57
C LEU A 229 -8.71 -5.54 -14.50
N CYS A 230 -7.66 -4.84 -14.04
CA CYS A 230 -7.81 -3.68 -13.14
C CYS A 230 -8.60 -2.56 -13.82
N GLY A 231 -8.32 -2.26 -15.09
CA GLY A 231 -9.06 -1.27 -15.85
C GLY A 231 -10.55 -1.61 -15.97
N ILE A 232 -10.88 -2.87 -16.28
CA ILE A 232 -12.27 -3.38 -16.28
C ILE A 232 -12.89 -3.24 -14.88
N GLY A 233 -12.16 -3.59 -13.83
CA GLY A 233 -12.61 -3.41 -12.45
C GLY A 233 -12.99 -1.97 -12.15
N CYS A 234 -12.11 -1.00 -12.47
CA CYS A 234 -12.39 0.43 -12.31
C CYS A 234 -13.59 0.91 -13.15
N LEU A 235 -13.73 0.43 -14.39
CA LEU A 235 -14.89 0.73 -15.24
C LEU A 235 -16.20 0.22 -14.63
N CYS A 236 -16.20 -1.01 -14.11
CA CYS A 236 -17.36 -1.59 -13.43
C CYS A 236 -17.74 -0.78 -12.19
N VAL A 237 -16.76 -0.39 -11.38
CA VAL A 237 -17.01 0.45 -10.19
C VAL A 237 -17.57 1.82 -10.60
N GLY A 238 -17.01 2.44 -11.63
CA GLY A 238 -17.38 3.79 -12.05
C GLY A 238 -18.72 3.91 -12.77
N ALA A 239 -19.02 2.97 -13.69
CA ALA A 239 -20.14 3.10 -14.61
C ALA A 239 -21.32 2.16 -14.34
N ALA A 240 -21.11 1.06 -13.62
CA ALA A 240 -22.13 0.02 -13.49
C ALA A 240 -22.99 0.16 -12.23
N PRO A 241 -24.13 -0.58 -12.15
CA PRO A 241 -24.92 -0.71 -10.92
C PRO A 241 -24.11 -1.30 -9.76
N ALA A 242 -24.57 -1.07 -8.52
CA ALA A 242 -23.85 -1.42 -7.29
C ALA A 242 -23.30 -2.85 -7.27
N LEU A 243 -24.09 -3.87 -7.66
CA LEU A 243 -23.66 -5.27 -7.65
C LEU A 243 -22.49 -5.51 -8.60
N VAL A 244 -22.55 -4.98 -9.82
CA VAL A 244 -21.47 -5.10 -10.81
C VAL A 244 -20.24 -4.30 -10.39
N GLY A 245 -20.44 -3.14 -9.75
CA GLY A 245 -19.36 -2.37 -9.13
C GLY A 245 -18.64 -3.16 -8.03
N ILE A 246 -19.39 -3.89 -7.16
CA ILE A 246 -18.80 -4.77 -6.14
C ILE A 246 -17.95 -5.86 -6.79
N LEU A 247 -18.45 -6.53 -7.82
CA LEU A 247 -17.69 -7.55 -8.55
C LEU A 247 -16.45 -6.95 -9.24
N GLY A 248 -16.56 -5.73 -9.76
CA GLY A 248 -15.42 -4.98 -10.34
C GLY A 248 -14.34 -4.67 -9.31
N CYS A 249 -14.74 -4.23 -8.11
CA CYS A 249 -13.82 -3.99 -7.01
C CYS A 249 -13.13 -5.29 -6.56
N MET A 250 -13.86 -6.37 -6.40
CA MET A 250 -13.31 -7.70 -6.09
C MET A 250 -12.32 -8.18 -7.16
N LEU A 251 -12.63 -7.94 -8.44
CA LEU A 251 -11.72 -8.27 -9.54
C LEU A 251 -10.40 -7.49 -9.43
N ALA A 252 -10.47 -6.18 -9.21
CA ALA A 252 -9.28 -5.33 -9.06
C ALA A 252 -8.42 -5.76 -7.87
N GLU A 253 -9.04 -6.07 -6.72
CA GLU A 253 -8.35 -6.57 -5.52
C GLU A 253 -7.70 -7.93 -5.75
N GLY A 254 -8.40 -8.85 -6.39
CA GLY A 254 -7.84 -10.17 -6.73
C GLY A 254 -6.62 -10.06 -7.66
N VAL A 255 -6.69 -9.16 -8.63
CA VAL A 255 -5.57 -8.86 -9.53
C VAL A 255 -4.39 -8.26 -8.78
N LEU A 256 -4.64 -7.32 -7.85
CA LEU A 256 -3.58 -6.74 -7.02
C LEU A 256 -2.89 -7.82 -6.17
N GLY A 257 -3.64 -8.74 -5.55
CA GLY A 257 -3.06 -9.83 -4.78
C GLY A 257 -2.13 -10.72 -5.61
N ALA A 258 -2.51 -11.05 -6.83
CA ALA A 258 -1.65 -11.80 -7.76
C ALA A 258 -0.43 -10.97 -8.22
N TRP A 259 -0.63 -9.67 -8.48
CA TRP A 259 0.42 -8.75 -8.92
C TRP A 259 1.53 -8.61 -7.89
N LEU A 260 1.19 -8.26 -6.65
CA LEU A 260 2.16 -8.02 -5.57
C LEU A 260 3.07 -9.23 -5.31
N LEU A 261 2.53 -10.45 -5.42
CA LEU A 261 3.32 -11.67 -5.27
C LEU A 261 4.43 -11.77 -6.33
N HIS A 262 4.08 -11.52 -7.59
CA HIS A 262 5.03 -11.62 -8.70
C HIS A 262 5.99 -10.43 -8.76
N GLU A 263 5.51 -9.24 -8.44
CA GLU A 263 6.33 -8.04 -8.33
C GLU A 263 7.46 -8.21 -7.32
N ASN A 264 7.12 -8.62 -6.09
CA ASN A 264 8.11 -8.89 -5.05
C ASN A 264 9.18 -9.89 -5.50
N ARG A 265 8.77 -10.94 -6.21
CA ARG A 265 9.70 -11.91 -6.77
C ARG A 265 10.60 -11.28 -7.84
N LEU A 266 10.01 -10.58 -8.81
CA LEU A 266 10.76 -9.96 -9.90
C LEU A 266 11.72 -8.87 -9.42
N LEU A 267 11.32 -8.08 -8.41
CA LEU A 267 12.19 -7.10 -7.78
C LEU A 267 13.36 -7.80 -7.06
N ASN A 268 13.08 -8.86 -6.31
CA ASN A 268 14.12 -9.60 -5.60
C ASN A 268 15.12 -10.28 -6.55
N ASP A 269 14.64 -10.82 -7.67
CA ASP A 269 15.49 -11.51 -8.66
C ASP A 269 16.33 -10.52 -9.50
N ALA A 270 15.84 -9.28 -9.69
CA ALA A 270 16.50 -8.27 -10.53
C ALA A 270 17.57 -7.46 -9.81
N ILE A 271 17.70 -7.57 -8.47
CA ILE A 271 18.43 -6.62 -7.64
C ILE A 271 19.46 -7.31 -6.76
N PRO A 272 20.73 -6.81 -6.75
CA PRO A 272 21.73 -7.19 -5.75
C PRO A 272 21.24 -6.90 -4.31
N SER A 273 21.62 -7.75 -3.37
CA SER A 273 21.13 -7.67 -1.98
C SER A 273 21.43 -6.36 -1.26
N ASP A 274 22.51 -5.68 -1.65
CA ASP A 274 22.95 -4.39 -1.10
C ASP A 274 22.08 -3.20 -1.53
N GLN A 275 21.35 -3.31 -2.65
CA GLN A 275 20.49 -2.25 -3.18
C GLN A 275 19.00 -2.45 -2.93
N ARG A 276 18.61 -3.58 -2.32
CA ARG A 276 17.20 -3.97 -2.12
C ARG A 276 16.40 -2.93 -1.35
N ALA A 277 16.94 -2.42 -0.24
CA ALA A 277 16.25 -1.40 0.57
C ALA A 277 16.00 -0.10 -0.20
N THR A 278 16.96 0.30 -1.04
CA THR A 278 16.86 1.48 -1.90
C THR A 278 15.72 1.33 -2.91
N LEU A 279 15.58 0.16 -3.51
CA LEU A 279 14.57 -0.08 -4.55
C LEU A 279 13.16 -0.23 -4.01
N ILE A 280 12.98 -0.83 -2.83
CA ILE A 280 11.68 -0.80 -2.12
C ILE A 280 11.27 0.65 -1.82
N SER A 281 12.24 1.51 -1.42
CA SER A 281 11.96 2.93 -1.21
C SER A 281 11.56 3.64 -2.51
N MET A 282 12.15 3.25 -3.65
CA MET A 282 11.80 3.81 -4.96
C MET A 282 10.41 3.43 -5.43
N ASP A 283 9.97 2.20 -5.18
CA ASP A 283 8.62 1.76 -5.48
C ASP A 283 7.60 2.63 -4.73
N ASN A 284 7.80 2.83 -3.43
CA ASN A 284 6.95 3.72 -2.62
C ASN A 284 6.98 5.18 -3.10
N ILE A 285 8.14 5.69 -3.55
CA ILE A 285 8.26 7.04 -4.11
C ILE A 285 7.49 7.14 -5.44
N ALA A 286 7.66 6.17 -6.34
CA ALA A 286 6.97 6.14 -7.62
C ALA A 286 5.45 6.09 -7.45
N TYR A 287 4.97 5.22 -6.54
CA TYR A 287 3.56 5.18 -6.14
C TYR A 287 3.08 6.54 -5.64
N SER A 288 3.80 7.18 -4.71
CA SER A 288 3.43 8.47 -4.13
C SER A 288 3.41 9.58 -5.18
N LEU A 289 4.42 9.62 -6.07
CA LEU A 289 4.47 10.59 -7.18
C LEU A 289 3.32 10.42 -8.16
N LEU A 290 2.86 9.19 -8.41
CA LEU A 290 1.67 8.94 -9.23
C LEU A 290 0.41 9.40 -8.49
N MET A 291 0.29 9.13 -7.20
CA MET A 291 -0.91 9.41 -6.41
C MET A 291 -1.15 10.91 -6.17
N ILE A 292 -0.08 11.71 -6.05
CA ILE A 292 -0.18 13.17 -5.84
C ILE A 292 -1.06 13.85 -6.91
N PRO A 293 -0.85 13.65 -8.22
CA PRO A 293 -1.75 14.20 -9.24
C PRO A 293 -2.98 13.33 -9.49
N ALA A 294 -2.89 12.01 -9.42
CA ALA A 294 -3.98 11.11 -9.82
C ALA A 294 -5.20 11.20 -8.88
N SER A 295 -4.98 11.25 -7.57
CA SER A 295 -6.07 11.29 -6.60
C SER A 295 -6.92 12.57 -6.71
N PRO A 296 -6.35 13.79 -6.71
CA PRO A 296 -7.13 14.99 -6.93
C PRO A 296 -7.80 15.05 -8.32
N LEU A 297 -7.12 14.53 -9.34
CA LEU A 297 -7.66 14.52 -10.72
C LEU A 297 -8.91 13.63 -10.82
N VAL A 298 -8.86 12.42 -10.26
CA VAL A 298 -10.01 11.50 -10.22
C VAL A 298 -11.18 12.12 -9.45
N GLY A 299 -10.89 12.76 -8.29
CA GLY A 299 -11.91 13.49 -7.52
C GLY A 299 -12.51 14.66 -8.29
N ALA A 300 -11.68 15.54 -8.85
CA ALA A 300 -12.13 16.70 -9.61
C ALA A 300 -12.99 16.32 -10.83
N ILE A 301 -12.65 15.24 -11.53
CA ILE A 301 -13.48 14.71 -12.62
C ILE A 301 -14.85 14.25 -12.07
N GLY A 302 -14.85 13.56 -10.93
CA GLY A 302 -16.10 13.18 -10.25
C GLY A 302 -16.97 14.39 -9.93
N ASP A 303 -16.39 15.45 -9.39
CA ASP A 303 -17.09 16.71 -9.06
C ASP A 303 -17.65 17.41 -10.30
N ILE A 304 -16.86 17.52 -11.39
CA ILE A 304 -17.28 18.14 -12.66
C ILE A 304 -18.49 17.42 -13.25
N PHE A 305 -18.51 16.09 -13.21
CA PHE A 305 -19.61 15.30 -13.76
C PHE A 305 -20.73 15.01 -12.74
N GLY A 306 -20.58 15.46 -11.50
CA GLY A 306 -21.56 15.24 -10.42
C GLY A 306 -21.70 13.77 -9.99
N GLN A 307 -20.71 12.95 -10.28
CA GLN A 307 -20.70 11.52 -9.96
C GLN A 307 -19.27 11.05 -9.69
N ALA A 308 -18.99 10.48 -8.51
CA ALA A 308 -17.67 9.93 -8.16
C ALA A 308 -17.18 8.87 -9.18
N GLY A 309 -18.11 8.15 -9.81
CA GLY A 309 -17.81 7.13 -10.80
C GLY A 309 -17.13 7.64 -12.08
N ALA A 310 -17.35 8.90 -12.47
CA ALA A 310 -16.79 9.43 -13.72
C ALA A 310 -15.25 9.43 -13.73
N GLY A 311 -14.63 9.80 -12.61
CA GLY A 311 -13.18 9.74 -12.45
C GLY A 311 -12.62 8.32 -12.55
N LEU A 312 -13.34 7.34 -12.00
CA LEU A 312 -12.96 5.94 -12.06
C LEU A 312 -13.08 5.35 -13.46
N VAL A 313 -14.05 5.79 -14.26
CA VAL A 313 -14.17 5.39 -15.68
C VAL A 313 -12.93 5.84 -16.47
N LEU A 314 -12.51 7.09 -16.33
CA LEU A 314 -11.33 7.60 -17.02
C LEU A 314 -10.04 6.92 -16.50
N LEU A 315 -9.94 6.69 -15.21
CA LEU A 315 -8.83 5.94 -14.63
C LEU A 315 -8.77 4.52 -15.22
N GLY A 316 -9.90 3.81 -15.28
CA GLY A 316 -9.98 2.46 -15.83
C GLY A 316 -9.55 2.38 -17.29
N LEU A 317 -9.96 3.35 -18.10
CA LEU A 317 -9.52 3.47 -19.50
C LEU A 317 -8.01 3.72 -19.60
N ALA A 318 -7.48 4.64 -18.80
CA ALA A 318 -6.05 4.96 -18.80
C ALA A 318 -5.19 3.74 -18.40
N VAL A 319 -5.62 2.99 -17.38
CA VAL A 319 -4.91 1.77 -16.91
C VAL A 319 -4.97 0.68 -17.99
N ALA A 320 -6.12 0.44 -18.60
CA ALA A 320 -6.26 -0.55 -19.68
C ALA A 320 -5.38 -0.18 -20.88
N LEU A 321 -5.37 1.09 -21.28
CA LEU A 321 -4.51 1.60 -22.35
C LEU A 321 -3.03 1.44 -22.04
N SER A 322 -2.60 1.68 -20.81
CA SER A 322 -1.19 1.47 -20.38
C SER A 322 -0.72 0.04 -20.65
N GLY A 323 -1.57 -0.95 -20.35
CA GLY A 323 -1.30 -2.35 -20.63
C GLY A 323 -1.13 -2.64 -22.12
N LEU A 324 -1.99 -2.07 -22.97
CA LEU A 324 -1.91 -2.25 -24.42
C LEU A 324 -0.68 -1.56 -25.04
N ILE A 325 -0.28 -0.39 -24.50
CA ILE A 325 0.92 0.32 -24.97
C ILE A 325 2.18 -0.51 -24.68
N VAL A 326 2.29 -1.06 -23.45
CA VAL A 326 3.44 -1.91 -23.08
C VAL A 326 3.52 -3.17 -23.93
N GLN A 327 2.40 -3.72 -24.37
CA GLN A 327 2.37 -4.89 -25.24
C GLN A 327 2.91 -4.57 -26.66
N LYS A 328 2.65 -3.36 -27.18
CA LYS A 328 3.05 -2.95 -28.54
C LYS A 328 4.53 -2.54 -28.66
N GLN A 329 5.20 -2.24 -27.57
CA GLN A 329 6.63 -1.89 -27.59
C GLN A 329 7.49 -3.17 -27.76
N ASN A 330 7.59 -3.64 -28.98
CA ASN A 330 8.49 -4.75 -29.36
C ASN A 330 9.95 -4.28 -29.37
#